data_7b632d694d4aaba4156908ccdde973e5
#
_entry.id   7b632d694d4aaba4156908ccdde973e5
#
_cell.length_a   1.000
_cell.length_b   1.000
_cell.length_c   1.000
_cell.angle_alpha   90.00
_cell.angle_beta   90.00
_cell.angle_gamma   90.00
#
_symmetry.space_group_name_H-M   'P 1'
#
loop_
_entity.id
_entity.type
_entity.pdbx_description
1 polymer ?
#
loop_
_entity_poly.entity_id
_entity_poly.type
_entity_poly.pdbx_seq_one_letter_code
_entity_poly.pdbx_strand_id
1 'polypeptide(L)'
;MDAAQGLAQLLARSVHDERVLDAIAAVPRHRFVPHAERARAYENTALPIDCAQTISQPVVVARMLELLELTPSDRVLDVGTGSGYHAALLSLLAAEVWTVERHPQLSAQARVTLAGLGYPNVICVVGDGWEGLPEQAPFDAVNVAAATGAHIPPALEAQLAPGGRLVAPVGDEHQYLTRVRRMPGGLHSERLDPVRFVPLVRGPER
;
A
#
# COMPACT_ATOMS: atom_id res chain seq x y z
N MET A 1 4.12 23.72 -13.61
CA MET A 1 3.90 22.81 -12.45
C MET A 1 3.72 21.43 -13.04
N ASP A 2 4.53 20.47 -12.60
CA ASP A 2 4.41 19.08 -13.01
C ASP A 2 3.09 18.49 -12.47
N ALA A 3 2.48 17.55 -13.20
CA ALA A 3 1.20 16.92 -12.82
C ALA A 3 1.27 16.21 -11.45
N ALA A 4 2.41 15.61 -11.11
CA ALA A 4 2.64 14.99 -9.80
C ALA A 4 2.64 16.03 -8.66
N GLN A 5 3.29 17.16 -8.87
CA GLN A 5 3.27 18.28 -7.92
C GLN A 5 1.87 18.85 -7.75
N GLY A 6 1.10 18.98 -8.84
CA GLY A 6 -0.29 19.40 -8.79
C GLY A 6 -1.17 18.45 -7.98
N LEU A 7 -0.96 17.14 -8.12
CA LEU A 7 -1.62 16.12 -7.30
C LEU A 7 -1.25 16.27 -5.82
N ALA A 8 0.03 16.36 -5.47
CA ALA A 8 0.47 16.52 -4.09
C ALA A 8 -0.14 17.76 -3.43
N GLN A 9 -0.20 18.90 -4.14
CA GLN A 9 -0.86 20.11 -3.64
C GLN A 9 -2.37 19.93 -3.41
N LEU A 10 -3.06 19.17 -4.28
CA LEU A 10 -4.46 18.82 -4.07
C LEU A 10 -4.64 18.01 -2.79
N LEU A 11 -3.75 17.04 -2.55
CA LEU A 11 -3.81 16.12 -1.40
C LEU A 11 -3.44 16.79 -0.08
N ALA A 12 -2.66 17.86 -0.08
CA ALA A 12 -2.28 18.65 1.11
C ALA A 12 -3.49 19.25 1.86
N ARG A 13 -4.69 19.20 1.26
CA ARG A 13 -5.95 19.58 1.94
C ARG A 13 -6.44 18.53 2.95
N SER A 14 -5.96 17.28 2.84
CA SER A 14 -6.43 16.14 3.64
C SER A 14 -5.31 15.32 4.26
N VAL A 15 -4.08 15.52 3.81
CA VAL A 15 -2.87 14.81 4.27
C VAL A 15 -1.86 15.85 4.72
N HIS A 16 -1.27 15.66 5.90
CA HIS A 16 -0.45 16.66 6.57
C HIS A 16 1.02 16.23 6.75
N ASP A 17 1.35 14.94 6.51
CA ASP A 17 2.75 14.50 6.50
C ASP A 17 3.41 14.96 5.18
N GLU A 18 4.28 15.98 5.28
CA GLU A 18 5.00 16.54 4.13
C GLU A 18 5.85 15.49 3.41
N ARG A 19 6.41 14.50 4.11
CA ARG A 19 7.20 13.43 3.50
C ARG A 19 6.35 12.55 2.59
N VAL A 20 5.09 12.32 2.96
CA VAL A 20 4.12 11.60 2.11
C VAL A 20 3.79 12.42 0.87
N LEU A 21 3.58 13.73 1.02
CA LEU A 21 3.32 14.63 -0.11
C LEU A 21 4.52 14.73 -1.05
N ASP A 22 5.72 14.77 -0.51
CA ASP A 22 6.97 14.76 -1.29
C ASP A 22 7.14 13.44 -2.06
N ALA A 23 6.84 12.30 -1.43
CA ALA A 23 6.84 11.01 -2.10
C ALA A 23 5.82 10.96 -3.26
N ILE A 24 4.60 11.46 -3.06
CA ILE A 24 3.57 11.58 -4.11
C ILE A 24 4.06 12.45 -5.27
N ALA A 25 4.73 13.55 -4.98
CA ALA A 25 5.30 14.44 -6.00
C ALA A 25 6.48 13.81 -6.76
N ALA A 26 7.26 12.94 -6.10
CA ALA A 26 8.45 12.30 -6.68
C ALA A 26 8.12 11.07 -7.53
N VAL A 27 7.10 10.27 -7.14
CA VAL A 27 6.77 9.02 -7.84
C VAL A 27 5.92 9.28 -9.08
N PRO A 28 6.38 8.92 -10.30
CA PRO A 28 5.67 9.17 -11.55
C PRO A 28 4.48 8.21 -11.72
N ARG A 29 3.33 8.51 -11.12
CA ARG A 29 2.14 7.64 -11.08
C ARG A 29 1.71 7.14 -12.46
N HIS A 30 1.89 7.94 -13.54
CA HIS A 30 1.58 7.54 -14.92
C HIS A 30 2.38 6.32 -15.41
N ARG A 31 3.48 5.96 -14.74
CA ARG A 31 4.28 4.76 -15.06
C ARG A 31 3.68 3.48 -14.44
N PHE A 32 2.70 3.62 -13.53
CA PHE A 32 2.05 2.54 -12.79
C PHE A 32 0.62 2.27 -13.28
N VAL A 33 0.22 2.84 -14.40
CA VAL A 33 -1.09 2.61 -15.03
C VAL A 33 -0.92 2.16 -16.47
N PRO A 34 -1.90 1.41 -17.02
CA PRO A 34 -1.92 1.05 -18.45
C PRO A 34 -1.86 2.30 -19.33
N HIS A 35 -1.36 2.14 -20.56
CA HIS A 35 -1.20 3.26 -21.49
C HIS A 35 -2.50 4.04 -21.72
N ALA A 36 -3.66 3.37 -21.77
CA ALA A 36 -4.96 3.98 -21.94
C ALA A 36 -5.37 4.91 -20.79
N GLU A 37 -4.86 4.67 -19.57
CA GLU A 37 -5.19 5.44 -18.36
C GLU A 37 -4.18 6.55 -18.04
N ARG A 38 -3.10 6.67 -18.81
CA ARG A 38 -2.01 7.64 -18.49
C ARG A 38 -2.47 9.09 -18.46
N ALA A 39 -3.40 9.47 -19.31
CA ALA A 39 -3.94 10.82 -19.33
C ALA A 39 -4.67 11.18 -18.02
N ARG A 40 -5.22 10.18 -17.33
CA ARG A 40 -5.98 10.30 -16.07
C ARG A 40 -5.16 9.97 -14.83
N ALA A 41 -3.88 9.59 -15.00
CA ALA A 41 -3.05 9.06 -13.91
C ALA A 41 -2.95 9.98 -12.67
N TYR A 42 -3.11 11.28 -12.87
CA TYR A 42 -3.02 12.28 -11.79
C TYR A 42 -4.40 12.81 -11.33
N GLU A 43 -5.50 12.24 -11.81
CA GLU A 43 -6.82 12.46 -11.22
C GLU A 43 -6.89 11.79 -9.84
N ASN A 44 -7.61 12.42 -8.90
CA ASN A 44 -7.83 11.84 -7.58
C ASN A 44 -8.93 10.76 -7.62
N THR A 45 -8.69 9.71 -8.39
CA THR A 45 -9.61 8.57 -8.58
C THR A 45 -8.84 7.26 -8.68
N ALA A 46 -9.50 6.13 -8.39
CA ALA A 46 -8.98 4.80 -8.68
C ALA A 46 -9.07 4.55 -10.20
N LEU A 47 -8.07 3.86 -10.76
CA LEU A 47 -8.02 3.52 -12.19
C LEU A 47 -7.84 2.02 -12.36
N PRO A 48 -8.38 1.42 -13.45
CA PRO A 48 -8.20 0.00 -13.71
C PRO A 48 -6.74 -0.32 -14.06
N ILE A 49 -6.30 -1.49 -13.63
CA ILE A 49 -5.06 -2.16 -14.06
C ILE A 49 -5.38 -3.58 -14.52
N ASP A 50 -4.36 -4.37 -14.87
CA ASP A 50 -4.55 -5.75 -15.29
C ASP A 50 -5.17 -6.64 -14.20
N CYS A 51 -5.57 -7.86 -14.54
CA CYS A 51 -6.19 -8.84 -13.64
C CYS A 51 -7.46 -8.32 -12.94
N ALA A 52 -8.22 -7.43 -13.58
CA ALA A 52 -9.42 -6.79 -13.02
C ALA A 52 -9.18 -6.10 -11.66
N GLN A 53 -7.94 -5.66 -11.39
CA GLN A 53 -7.57 -4.89 -10.23
C GLN A 53 -7.58 -3.38 -10.50
N THR A 54 -7.28 -2.59 -9.47
CA THR A 54 -7.20 -1.13 -9.59
C THR A 54 -5.95 -0.59 -8.90
N ILE A 55 -5.38 0.48 -9.44
CA ILE A 55 -4.53 1.37 -8.66
C ILE A 55 -5.43 2.27 -7.81
N SER A 56 -5.23 2.28 -6.51
CA SER A 56 -6.10 3.00 -5.55
C SER A 56 -6.11 4.51 -5.78
N GLN A 57 -7.19 5.16 -5.35
CA GLN A 57 -7.34 6.62 -5.38
C GLN A 57 -6.20 7.30 -4.61
N PRO A 58 -5.54 8.31 -5.18
CA PRO A 58 -4.37 8.96 -4.58
C PRO A 58 -4.56 9.46 -3.13
N VAL A 59 -5.70 10.07 -2.81
CA VAL A 59 -5.95 10.53 -1.43
C VAL A 59 -6.00 9.38 -0.43
N VAL A 60 -6.56 8.24 -0.82
CA VAL A 60 -6.62 7.06 0.05
C VAL A 60 -5.23 6.46 0.25
N VAL A 61 -4.43 6.35 -0.82
CA VAL A 61 -3.02 5.94 -0.75
C VAL A 61 -2.24 6.83 0.20
N ALA A 62 -2.29 8.15 0.01
CA ALA A 62 -1.57 9.11 0.84
C ALA A 62 -2.03 9.04 2.32
N ARG A 63 -3.33 8.87 2.57
CA ARG A 63 -3.86 8.71 3.91
C ARG A 63 -3.37 7.43 4.59
N MET A 64 -3.31 6.31 3.87
CA MET A 64 -2.74 5.07 4.40
C MET A 64 -1.27 5.22 4.78
N LEU A 65 -0.47 5.86 3.93
CA LEU A 65 0.95 6.14 4.22
C LEU A 65 1.12 7.04 5.45
N GLU A 66 0.32 8.11 5.56
CA GLU A 66 0.33 8.99 6.73
C GLU A 66 -0.01 8.24 8.02
N LEU A 67 -1.02 7.35 8.00
CA LEU A 67 -1.43 6.54 9.14
C LEU A 67 -0.37 5.50 9.56
N LEU A 68 0.51 5.10 8.66
CA LEU A 68 1.63 4.22 8.97
C LEU A 68 2.76 4.94 9.74
N GLU A 69 2.83 6.27 9.74
CA GLU A 69 3.83 7.07 10.47
C GLU A 69 5.25 6.52 10.29
N LEU A 70 5.63 6.27 9.04
CA LEU A 70 6.89 5.60 8.69
C LEU A 70 8.12 6.41 9.10
N THR A 71 9.17 5.69 9.45
CA THR A 71 10.52 6.24 9.63
C THR A 71 11.48 5.68 8.58
N PRO A 72 12.59 6.38 8.27
CA PRO A 72 13.58 5.90 7.28
C PRO A 72 14.26 4.57 7.65
N SER A 73 14.12 4.09 8.89
CA SER A 73 14.68 2.81 9.35
C SER A 73 13.70 1.66 9.29
N ASP A 74 12.44 1.90 8.99
CA ASP A 74 11.38 0.89 9.06
C ASP A 74 11.51 -0.19 7.99
N ARG A 75 11.15 -1.42 8.37
CA ARG A 75 10.89 -2.55 7.48
C ARG A 75 9.38 -2.68 7.28
N VAL A 76 8.94 -2.64 6.04
CA VAL A 76 7.51 -2.59 5.68
C VAL A 76 7.10 -3.84 4.93
N LEU A 77 5.95 -4.41 5.29
CA LEU A 77 5.19 -5.36 4.47
C LEU A 77 4.06 -4.62 3.76
N ASP A 78 4.01 -4.75 2.43
CA ASP A 78 2.94 -4.26 1.58
C ASP A 78 2.16 -5.44 1.00
N VAL A 79 0.89 -5.56 1.35
CA VAL A 79 0.00 -6.65 0.91
C VAL A 79 -0.91 -6.15 -0.20
N GLY A 80 -0.77 -6.76 -1.39
CA GLY A 80 -1.45 -6.34 -2.62
C GLY A 80 -0.59 -5.38 -3.44
N THR A 81 0.50 -5.87 -4.01
CA THR A 81 1.44 -5.09 -4.85
C THR A 81 0.73 -4.34 -5.97
N GLY A 82 -0.23 -5.00 -6.64
CA GLY A 82 -0.95 -4.44 -7.78
C GLY A 82 0.01 -3.90 -8.83
N SER A 83 -0.10 -2.60 -9.13
CA SER A 83 0.81 -1.91 -10.07
C SER A 83 2.22 -1.66 -9.51
N GLY A 84 2.43 -1.76 -8.20
CA GLY A 84 3.66 -1.38 -7.49
C GLY A 84 3.71 0.09 -7.04
N TYR A 85 2.64 0.86 -7.23
CA TYR A 85 2.64 2.29 -6.86
C TYR A 85 2.78 2.53 -5.35
N HIS A 86 2.02 1.78 -4.51
CA HIS A 86 2.17 1.83 -3.05
C HIS A 86 3.61 1.47 -2.65
N ALA A 87 4.15 0.36 -3.18
CA ALA A 87 5.51 -0.09 -2.89
C ALA A 87 6.56 0.98 -3.26
N ALA A 88 6.38 1.69 -4.39
CA ALA A 88 7.26 2.79 -4.78
C ALA A 88 7.22 3.96 -3.79
N LEU A 89 6.04 4.33 -3.31
CA LEU A 89 5.89 5.39 -2.30
C LEU A 89 6.50 4.97 -0.96
N LEU A 90 6.22 3.75 -0.50
CA LEU A 90 6.78 3.17 0.73
C LEU A 90 8.30 3.14 0.69
N SER A 91 8.89 2.86 -0.48
CA SER A 91 10.35 2.78 -0.65
C SER A 91 11.07 4.10 -0.41
N LEU A 92 10.39 5.24 -0.58
CA LEU A 92 10.93 6.58 -0.30
C LEU A 92 10.80 6.96 1.18
N LEU A 93 9.98 6.22 1.95
CA LEU A 93 9.64 6.53 3.34
C LEU A 93 10.26 5.55 4.35
N ALA A 94 10.78 4.41 3.86
CA ALA A 94 11.24 3.30 4.69
C ALA A 94 12.58 2.72 4.20
N ALA A 95 13.26 1.95 5.04
CA ALA A 95 14.52 1.29 4.71
C ALA A 95 14.35 0.13 3.72
N GLU A 96 13.33 -0.68 3.91
CA GLU A 96 13.08 -1.91 3.14
C GLU A 96 11.58 -2.15 2.98
N VAL A 97 11.15 -2.54 1.79
CA VAL A 97 9.75 -2.85 1.47
C VAL A 97 9.66 -4.25 0.88
N TRP A 98 8.95 -5.14 1.56
CA TRP A 98 8.53 -6.44 1.03
C TRP A 98 7.10 -6.30 0.54
N THR A 99 6.83 -6.59 -0.74
CA THR A 99 5.49 -6.52 -1.28
C THR A 99 5.04 -7.87 -1.82
N VAL A 100 3.85 -8.32 -1.38
CA VAL A 100 3.28 -9.63 -1.74
C VAL A 100 2.06 -9.48 -2.63
N GLU A 101 2.04 -10.24 -3.74
CA GLU A 101 0.98 -10.22 -4.74
C GLU A 101 0.56 -11.65 -5.10
N ARG A 102 -0.77 -11.89 -5.14
CA ARG A 102 -1.32 -13.20 -5.52
C ARG A 102 -1.28 -13.47 -7.03
N HIS A 103 -1.32 -12.42 -7.86
CA HIS A 103 -1.27 -12.51 -9.32
C HIS A 103 0.17 -12.46 -9.81
N PRO A 104 0.75 -13.58 -10.32
CA PRO A 104 2.14 -13.60 -10.78
C PRO A 104 2.43 -12.57 -11.89
N GLN A 105 1.43 -12.32 -12.76
CA GLN A 105 1.53 -11.33 -13.82
C GLN A 105 1.75 -9.91 -13.26
N LEU A 106 0.92 -9.49 -12.30
CA LEU A 106 1.05 -8.16 -11.69
C LEU A 106 2.38 -8.03 -10.93
N SER A 107 2.77 -9.05 -10.16
CA SER A 107 4.06 -9.06 -9.47
C SER A 107 5.24 -8.90 -10.43
N ALA A 108 5.22 -9.59 -11.58
CA ALA A 108 6.26 -9.47 -12.59
C ALA A 108 6.30 -8.07 -13.22
N GLN A 109 5.15 -7.49 -13.57
CA GLN A 109 5.04 -6.15 -14.13
C GLN A 109 5.51 -5.08 -13.12
N ALA A 110 5.07 -5.18 -11.86
CA ALA A 110 5.49 -4.28 -10.79
C ALA A 110 7.01 -4.32 -10.58
N ARG A 111 7.61 -5.52 -10.54
CA ARG A 111 9.06 -5.70 -10.41
C ARG A 111 9.83 -4.99 -11.53
N VAL A 112 9.40 -5.16 -12.79
CA VAL A 112 10.04 -4.49 -13.93
C VAL A 112 9.90 -2.97 -13.82
N THR A 113 8.71 -2.48 -13.46
CA THR A 113 8.46 -1.04 -13.32
C THR A 113 9.30 -0.43 -12.20
N LEU A 114 9.31 -1.06 -11.02
CA LEU A 114 10.06 -0.61 -9.84
C LEU A 114 11.57 -0.61 -10.10
N ALA A 115 12.11 -1.68 -10.67
CA ALA A 115 13.53 -1.75 -11.02
C ALA A 115 13.91 -0.69 -12.07
N GLY A 116 13.08 -0.51 -13.10
CA GLY A 116 13.31 0.47 -14.17
C GLY A 116 13.20 1.93 -13.71
N LEU A 117 12.55 2.18 -12.57
CA LEU A 117 12.44 3.51 -11.95
C LEU A 117 13.44 3.73 -10.81
N GLY A 118 14.24 2.72 -10.44
CA GLY A 118 15.32 2.86 -9.46
C GLY A 118 14.87 2.76 -8.01
N TYR A 119 13.95 1.84 -7.68
CA TYR A 119 13.53 1.52 -6.31
C TYR A 119 14.18 0.19 -5.82
N PRO A 120 15.48 0.18 -5.46
CA PRO A 120 16.24 -1.06 -5.19
C PRO A 120 15.88 -1.72 -3.85
N ASN A 121 15.25 -1.00 -2.93
CA ASN A 121 14.85 -1.48 -1.61
C ASN A 121 13.45 -2.12 -1.59
N VAL A 122 12.85 -2.38 -2.78
CA VAL A 122 11.56 -3.09 -2.90
C VAL A 122 11.78 -4.52 -3.36
N ILE A 123 11.30 -5.48 -2.57
CA ILE A 123 11.35 -6.91 -2.86
C ILE A 123 9.94 -7.42 -3.17
N CYS A 124 9.71 -7.82 -4.44
CA CYS A 124 8.42 -8.36 -4.88
C CYS A 124 8.37 -9.88 -4.71
N VAL A 125 7.33 -10.37 -4.02
CA VAL A 125 7.06 -11.79 -3.77
C VAL A 125 5.70 -12.16 -4.34
N VAL A 126 5.62 -13.33 -5.00
CA VAL A 126 4.33 -13.93 -5.36
C VAL A 126 3.88 -14.81 -4.20
N GLY A 127 2.69 -14.56 -3.64
CA GLY A 127 2.22 -15.27 -2.46
C GLY A 127 0.81 -14.94 -2.03
N ASP A 128 0.39 -15.54 -0.92
CA ASP A 128 -0.90 -15.28 -0.30
C ASP A 128 -0.82 -14.09 0.65
N GLY A 129 -1.52 -13.00 0.30
CA GLY A 129 -1.59 -11.81 1.13
C GLY A 129 -2.26 -12.03 2.51
N TRP A 130 -3.09 -13.07 2.67
CA TRP A 130 -3.65 -13.45 3.97
C TRP A 130 -2.60 -13.94 4.96
N GLU A 131 -1.63 -14.66 4.46
CA GLU A 131 -0.53 -15.22 5.27
C GLU A 131 0.60 -14.20 5.47
N GLY A 132 0.68 -13.18 4.61
CA GLY A 132 1.81 -12.25 4.61
C GLY A 132 3.12 -12.93 4.26
N LEU A 133 4.19 -12.55 4.98
CA LEU A 133 5.54 -13.10 4.81
C LEU A 133 6.16 -13.44 6.18
N PRO A 134 5.69 -14.49 6.86
CA PRO A 134 6.11 -14.82 8.23
C PRO A 134 7.61 -15.09 8.35
N GLU A 135 8.26 -15.62 7.29
CA GLU A 135 9.70 -15.88 7.28
C GLU A 135 10.55 -14.59 7.25
N GLN A 136 9.95 -13.47 6.89
CA GLN A 136 10.59 -12.15 6.82
C GLN A 136 10.23 -11.25 8.00
N ALA A 137 9.28 -11.68 8.86
CA ALA A 137 8.85 -10.95 10.05
C ALA A 137 10.00 -10.84 11.09
N PRO A 138 9.96 -9.84 12.01
CA PRO A 138 8.90 -8.85 12.16
C PRO A 138 9.03 -7.65 11.24
N PHE A 139 7.89 -6.94 11.02
CA PHE A 139 7.81 -5.70 10.28
C PHE A 139 7.42 -4.53 11.20
N ASP A 140 8.04 -3.38 11.01
CA ASP A 140 7.70 -2.15 11.74
C ASP A 140 6.35 -1.58 11.26
N ALA A 141 6.02 -1.80 10.00
CA ALA A 141 4.72 -1.41 9.45
C ALA A 141 4.18 -2.46 8.47
N VAL A 142 2.85 -2.59 8.42
CA VAL A 142 2.14 -3.42 7.44
C VAL A 142 1.08 -2.57 6.75
N ASN A 143 1.19 -2.43 5.43
CA ASN A 143 0.19 -1.81 4.57
C ASN A 143 -0.63 -2.91 3.90
N VAL A 144 -1.96 -2.83 3.95
CA VAL A 144 -2.85 -3.79 3.26
C VAL A 144 -3.69 -3.05 2.24
N ALA A 145 -3.39 -3.23 0.95
CA ALA A 145 -4.05 -2.54 -0.15
C ALA A 145 -5.27 -3.29 -0.73
N ALA A 146 -5.89 -4.15 0.08
CA ALA A 146 -7.12 -4.89 -0.25
C ALA A 146 -7.99 -5.04 1.00
N ALA A 147 -9.32 -5.12 0.84
CA ALA A 147 -10.26 -5.21 1.95
C ALA A 147 -10.23 -6.60 2.61
N THR A 148 -9.99 -6.64 3.91
CA THR A 148 -9.81 -7.87 4.68
C THR A 148 -11.11 -8.55 5.11
N GLY A 149 -12.28 -8.01 4.71
CA GLY A 149 -13.57 -8.49 5.20
C GLY A 149 -13.82 -8.06 6.65
N ALA A 150 -14.49 -8.90 7.42
CA ALA A 150 -14.95 -8.55 8.77
C ALA A 150 -13.82 -8.24 9.78
N HIS A 151 -12.60 -8.73 9.54
CA HIS A 151 -11.46 -8.55 10.44
C HIS A 151 -10.13 -8.68 9.70
N ILE A 152 -9.09 -8.09 10.26
CA ILE A 152 -7.71 -8.22 9.76
C ILE A 152 -7.23 -9.66 10.00
N PRO A 153 -6.52 -10.29 9.03
CA PRO A 153 -5.94 -11.61 9.23
C PRO A 153 -4.99 -11.64 10.44
N PRO A 154 -5.20 -12.56 11.41
CA PRO A 154 -4.32 -12.67 12.58
C PRO A 154 -2.84 -12.93 12.20
N ALA A 155 -2.61 -13.58 11.05
CA ALA A 155 -1.27 -13.81 10.52
C ALA A 155 -0.53 -12.48 10.24
N LEU A 156 -1.23 -11.45 9.72
CA LEU A 156 -0.63 -10.14 9.47
C LEU A 156 -0.35 -9.39 10.78
N GLU A 157 -1.29 -9.45 11.72
CA GLU A 157 -1.10 -8.84 13.04
C GLU A 157 0.08 -9.48 13.81
N ALA A 158 0.25 -10.80 13.70
CA ALA A 158 1.36 -11.53 14.33
C ALA A 158 2.74 -11.09 13.82
N GLN A 159 2.81 -10.60 12.57
CA GLN A 159 4.06 -10.17 11.93
C GLN A 159 4.49 -8.74 12.30
N LEU A 160 3.70 -7.99 13.08
CA LEU A 160 4.10 -6.67 13.56
C LEU A 160 5.21 -6.77 14.60
N ALA A 161 6.21 -5.92 14.49
CA ALA A 161 7.20 -5.67 15.54
C ALA A 161 6.55 -5.03 16.79
N PRO A 162 7.17 -5.12 17.97
CA PRO A 162 6.77 -4.31 19.12
C PRO A 162 6.75 -2.82 18.75
N GLY A 163 5.64 -2.11 19.00
CA GLY A 163 5.43 -0.73 18.56
C GLY A 163 5.02 -0.58 17.10
N GLY A 164 4.97 -1.68 16.34
CA GLY A 164 4.59 -1.69 14.94
C GLY A 164 3.13 -1.32 14.70
N ARG A 165 2.83 -0.92 13.47
CA ARG A 165 1.49 -0.48 13.06
C ARG A 165 1.07 -1.11 11.73
N LEU A 166 -0.23 -1.39 11.62
CA LEU A 166 -0.85 -1.94 10.43
C LEU A 166 -2.00 -1.03 10.01
N VAL A 167 -2.13 -0.78 8.72
CA VAL A 167 -3.28 -0.07 8.13
C VAL A 167 -3.92 -0.96 7.08
N ALA A 168 -5.22 -1.19 7.21
CA ALA A 168 -6.01 -2.02 6.31
C ALA A 168 -7.42 -1.48 6.11
N PRO A 169 -8.04 -1.67 4.94
CA PRO A 169 -9.48 -1.56 4.76
C PRO A 169 -10.17 -2.77 5.41
N VAL A 170 -11.08 -2.53 6.36
CA VAL A 170 -11.84 -3.56 7.06
C VAL A 170 -13.33 -3.37 6.82
N GLY A 171 -14.04 -4.43 6.49
CA GLY A 171 -15.46 -4.48 6.19
C GLY A 171 -15.76 -5.12 4.84
N ASP A 172 -17.02 -5.52 4.65
CA ASP A 172 -17.52 -6.11 3.40
C ASP A 172 -18.20 -5.04 2.54
N GLU A 173 -19.47 -4.74 2.79
CA GLU A 173 -20.22 -3.70 2.06
C GLU A 173 -19.78 -2.28 2.46
N HIS A 174 -19.51 -2.07 3.74
CA HIS A 174 -19.06 -0.81 4.31
C HIS A 174 -17.65 -1.00 4.86
N GLN A 175 -16.67 -0.48 4.14
CA GLN A 175 -15.26 -0.61 4.47
C GLN A 175 -14.73 0.68 5.09
N TYR A 176 -13.87 0.51 6.09
CA TYR A 176 -13.20 1.63 6.76
C TYR A 176 -11.71 1.35 6.88
N LEU A 177 -10.89 2.36 6.68
CA LEU A 177 -9.49 2.27 7.09
C LEU A 177 -9.44 2.00 8.59
N THR A 178 -8.73 0.95 8.95
CA THR A 178 -8.49 0.56 10.33
C THR A 178 -7.00 0.55 10.57
N ARG A 179 -6.56 1.26 11.60
CA ARG A 179 -5.18 1.22 12.07
C ARG A 179 -5.08 0.33 13.30
N VAL A 180 -4.14 -0.60 13.28
CA VAL A 180 -3.77 -1.42 14.43
C VAL A 180 -2.37 -1.05 14.87
N ARG A 181 -2.15 -0.91 16.19
CA ARG A 181 -0.85 -0.69 16.81
C ARG A 181 -0.54 -1.83 17.79
N ARG A 182 0.65 -2.39 17.71
CA ARG A 182 1.14 -3.36 18.69
C ARG A 182 1.74 -2.62 19.88
N MET A 183 0.98 -2.54 20.97
CA MET A 183 1.38 -1.91 22.23
C MET A 183 1.86 -2.96 23.25
N PRO A 184 2.56 -2.58 24.35
CA PRO A 184 2.97 -3.53 25.39
C PRO A 184 1.81 -4.32 26.00
N GLY A 185 0.57 -3.78 25.99
CA GLY A 185 -0.64 -4.43 26.52
C GLY A 185 -1.42 -5.24 25.49
N GLY A 186 -0.95 -5.36 24.23
CA GLY A 186 -1.64 -6.05 23.17
C GLY A 186 -1.89 -5.18 21.93
N LEU A 187 -2.81 -5.61 21.06
CA LEU A 187 -3.17 -4.88 19.85
C LEU A 187 -4.26 -3.85 20.15
N HIS A 188 -4.04 -2.63 19.72
CA HIS A 188 -5.01 -1.53 19.75
C HIS A 188 -5.48 -1.23 18.34
N SER A 189 -6.80 -1.28 18.12
CA SER A 189 -7.44 -1.02 16.83
C SER A 189 -8.25 0.27 16.86
N GLU A 190 -8.13 1.07 15.80
CA GLU A 190 -8.84 2.32 15.61
C GLU A 190 -9.47 2.35 14.22
N ARG A 191 -10.79 2.54 14.16
CA ARG A 191 -11.55 2.69 12.92
C ARG A 191 -11.55 4.16 12.50
N LEU A 192 -11.25 4.42 11.21
CA LEU A 192 -11.01 5.74 10.65
C LEU A 192 -11.92 6.04 9.43
N ASP A 193 -11.32 6.43 8.31
CA ASP A 193 -11.99 6.93 7.13
C ASP A 193 -12.78 5.84 6.38
N PRO A 194 -13.98 6.14 5.82
CA PRO A 194 -14.67 5.24 4.93
C PRO A 194 -13.93 5.12 3.59
N VAL A 195 -13.83 3.88 3.06
CA VAL A 195 -13.10 3.59 1.83
C VAL A 195 -13.79 2.49 1.03
N ARG A 196 -13.27 2.22 -0.19
CA ARG A 196 -13.68 1.09 -0.99
C ARG A 196 -12.48 0.45 -1.70
N PHE A 197 -12.24 -0.83 -1.40
CA PHE A 197 -11.18 -1.64 -1.97
C PHE A 197 -11.72 -2.93 -2.57
N VAL A 198 -10.95 -3.51 -3.47
CA VAL A 198 -11.13 -4.90 -3.90
C VAL A 198 -10.89 -5.85 -2.72
N PRO A 199 -11.55 -7.02 -2.66
CA PRO A 199 -11.38 -7.94 -1.54
C PRO A 199 -9.98 -8.56 -1.52
N LEU A 200 -9.44 -8.77 -0.33
CA LEU A 200 -8.28 -9.63 -0.09
C LEU A 200 -8.72 -11.09 -0.25
N VAL A 201 -8.20 -11.77 -1.28
CA VAL A 201 -8.58 -13.15 -1.62
C VAL A 201 -7.46 -14.10 -1.19
N ARG A 202 -7.82 -15.24 -0.59
CA ARG A 202 -6.87 -16.28 -0.15
C ARG A 202 -6.24 -17.02 -1.32
N GLY A 203 -5.00 -17.39 -1.11
CA GLY A 203 -4.20 -18.19 -2.03
C GLY A 203 -3.65 -17.41 -3.22
N PRO A 204 -2.51 -17.85 -3.77
CA PRO A 204 -2.02 -17.34 -5.05
C PRO A 204 -2.96 -17.77 -6.18
N GLU A 205 -3.04 -16.95 -7.22
CA GLU A 205 -3.70 -17.35 -8.47
C GLU A 205 -2.88 -18.46 -9.14
N ARG A 206 -3.57 -19.52 -9.61
CA ARG A 206 -2.94 -20.68 -10.28
C ARG A 206 -2.86 -20.48 -11.78
#